data_4b33acf41a98f931329ea620c99dc861
#
_entry.id   4b33acf41a98f931329ea620c99dc861
#
_cell.length_a   1.000
_cell.length_b   1.000
_cell.length_c   1.000
_cell.angle_alpha   90.00
_cell.angle_beta   90.00
_cell.angle_gamma   90.00
#
_symmetry.space_group_name_H-M   'P 1'
#
loop_
_entity.id
_entity.type
_entity.pdbx_description
1 polymer ?
#
loop_
_entity_poly.entity_id
_entity_poly.type
_entity_poly.pdbx_seq_one_letter_code
_entity_poly.pdbx_strand_id
1 'polypeptide(L)'
;MKIALLEHQPYSIKKEEEVLEIFGAIPHVCPYVLKKDKRGVPVYPFEISHINEEEICLQAGYYIGVLWLVKHQKYVYIAPKMNKKRMIEGGATEEEWAEIDYLKMLLEIVVSSPNDIKDLIKIYWKEPQITIEQQKDFLTPFLVIQFLQLLKHIVRKGLKKSYYKEEENLCSRIKGKIQIGKHLKENVFKNKLTSHICQYQAFGVDSIENRFLKKVLQFVISFKNTHSTLFAGNEDAIDELITYCTPHFELISEEFNVENLKNITINPFFKEYKEAIEIGKHILKRFSYNITETTQQKVAIPPFWIDMPKLFELYVYVKLQEQFGREAVTYHLTADYTELDFLLNTPTQKMVIDTKYKPHYQSGKIDIADIRQVSAYARLEKVYEKLGITNSLIDCLIIYPSFEHTQFNIEDREEVSEYRNVYKLSISVPLINSQ
;
A
#
# COMPACT_ATOMS: atom_id res chain seq x y z
N MET A 1 10.96 -4.07 23.84
CA MET A 1 11.97 -4.93 23.17
C MET A 1 11.51 -5.23 21.74
N LYS A 2 12.43 -5.24 20.76
CA LYS A 2 12.15 -5.50 19.34
C LYS A 2 12.55 -6.95 19.01
N ILE A 3 11.66 -7.67 18.30
CA ILE A 3 11.99 -8.96 17.68
C ILE A 3 11.97 -8.69 16.16
N ALA A 4 13.11 -8.84 15.51
CA ALA A 4 13.22 -8.67 14.06
C ALA A 4 13.11 -10.05 13.41
N LEU A 5 12.14 -10.19 12.50
CA LEU A 5 11.95 -11.37 11.66
C LEU A 5 12.22 -11.01 10.20
N LEU A 6 12.52 -11.99 9.41
CA LEU A 6 12.56 -11.90 7.95
C LEU A 6 11.39 -12.72 7.38
N GLU A 7 10.93 -12.37 6.20
CA GLU A 7 9.86 -13.12 5.54
C GLU A 7 10.22 -14.60 5.43
N HIS A 8 9.27 -15.46 5.77
CA HIS A 8 9.41 -16.94 5.72
C HIS A 8 10.49 -17.56 6.61
N GLN A 9 11.13 -16.81 7.49
CA GLN A 9 12.15 -17.36 8.38
C GLN A 9 11.55 -17.71 9.74
N PRO A 10 11.78 -18.94 10.25
CA PRO A 10 11.51 -19.27 11.64
C PRO A 10 12.55 -18.61 12.54
N TYR A 11 12.10 -18.08 13.65
CA TYR A 11 12.95 -17.48 14.68
C TYR A 11 12.63 -18.12 16.03
N SER A 12 13.59 -18.84 16.57
CA SER A 12 13.46 -19.48 17.88
C SER A 12 14.00 -18.59 18.99
N ILE A 13 13.21 -18.44 20.04
CA ILE A 13 13.56 -17.66 21.22
C ILE A 13 13.71 -18.62 22.39
N LYS A 14 14.91 -18.69 22.96
CA LYS A 14 15.16 -19.45 24.20
C LYS A 14 14.71 -18.63 25.41
N LYS A 15 14.10 -19.31 26.37
CA LYS A 15 13.69 -18.75 27.65
C LYS A 15 14.91 -18.69 28.58
N GLU A 16 15.60 -17.56 28.63
CA GLU A 16 16.60 -17.29 29.66
C GLU A 16 15.92 -16.69 30.89
N GLU A 17 16.50 -16.82 32.10
CA GLU A 17 15.87 -16.49 33.40
C GLU A 17 15.29 -15.05 33.48
N GLU A 18 15.92 -14.03 32.89
CA GLU A 18 15.39 -12.65 32.81
C GLU A 18 14.21 -12.49 31.84
N VAL A 19 13.96 -13.48 31.03
CA VAL A 19 12.97 -13.50 29.97
C VAL A 19 11.68 -14.22 30.38
N LEU A 20 11.75 -15.08 31.42
CA LEU A 20 10.65 -15.94 31.90
C LEU A 20 9.38 -15.13 32.26
N GLU A 21 9.49 -13.99 32.95
CA GLU A 21 8.33 -13.13 33.25
C GLU A 21 7.66 -12.58 31.98
N ILE A 22 8.47 -12.31 30.96
CA ILE A 22 7.99 -11.77 29.69
C ILE A 22 7.41 -12.87 28.79
N PHE A 23 7.95 -14.08 28.86
CA PHE A 23 7.45 -15.24 28.09
C PHE A 23 6.10 -15.75 28.58
N GLY A 24 5.81 -15.66 29.87
CA GLY A 24 4.47 -15.95 30.40
C GLY A 24 3.38 -15.05 29.85
N ALA A 25 3.75 -13.86 29.33
CA ALA A 25 2.85 -12.90 28.72
C ALA A 25 2.73 -13.06 27.19
N ILE A 26 3.56 -13.90 26.53
CA ILE A 26 3.47 -14.12 25.10
C ILE A 26 2.24 -14.99 24.79
N PRO A 27 1.34 -14.52 23.93
CA PRO A 27 0.15 -15.30 23.59
C PRO A 27 0.52 -16.58 22.82
N HIS A 28 -0.27 -17.63 22.97
CA HIS A 28 -0.10 -18.88 22.21
C HIS A 28 -0.49 -18.75 20.73
N VAL A 29 -1.19 -17.67 20.38
CA VAL A 29 -1.62 -17.36 19.02
C VAL A 29 -1.36 -15.88 18.74
N CYS A 30 -1.00 -15.54 17.52
CA CYS A 30 -0.83 -14.15 17.11
C CYS A 30 -2.10 -13.35 17.45
N PRO A 31 -2.00 -12.23 18.19
CA PRO A 31 -3.17 -11.47 18.66
C PRO A 31 -3.89 -10.71 17.53
N TYR A 32 -3.36 -10.73 16.32
CA TYR A 32 -3.89 -9.96 15.19
C TYR A 32 -4.29 -10.87 14.05
N VAL A 33 -5.56 -10.77 13.67
CA VAL A 33 -6.10 -11.44 12.49
C VAL A 33 -6.05 -10.47 11.32
N LEU A 34 -5.39 -10.86 10.24
CA LEU A 34 -5.31 -10.07 9.00
C LEU A 34 -6.63 -10.07 8.26
N LYS A 35 -7.06 -11.24 7.90
CA LYS A 35 -8.30 -11.51 7.16
C LYS A 35 -8.81 -12.90 7.54
N LYS A 36 -10.01 -13.23 7.13
CA LYS A 36 -10.48 -14.60 7.12
C LYS A 36 -10.36 -15.12 5.69
N ASP A 37 -9.93 -16.37 5.56
CA ASP A 37 -9.94 -17.04 4.26
C ASP A 37 -11.38 -17.32 3.79
N LYS A 38 -11.53 -17.90 2.61
CA LYS A 38 -12.84 -18.25 2.02
C LYS A 38 -13.64 -19.27 2.85
N ARG A 39 -12.98 -20.00 3.76
CA ARG A 39 -13.58 -20.95 4.70
C ARG A 39 -13.88 -20.35 6.06
N GLY A 40 -13.58 -19.05 6.24
CA GLY A 40 -13.75 -18.35 7.51
C GLY A 40 -12.61 -18.56 8.51
N VAL A 41 -11.54 -19.24 8.11
CA VAL A 41 -10.35 -19.46 8.96
C VAL A 41 -9.54 -18.17 9.04
N PRO A 42 -9.12 -17.75 10.25
CA PRO A 42 -8.31 -16.56 10.41
C PRO A 42 -6.90 -16.75 9.80
N VAL A 43 -6.46 -15.76 9.05
CA VAL A 43 -5.09 -15.67 8.51
C VAL A 43 -4.29 -14.73 9.39
N TYR A 44 -3.13 -15.19 9.84
CA TYR A 44 -2.23 -14.46 10.71
C TYR A 44 -0.97 -13.99 9.95
N PRO A 45 -0.36 -12.88 10.35
CA PRO A 45 0.88 -12.39 9.73
C PRO A 45 2.12 -13.22 10.09
N PHE A 46 2.08 -13.87 11.23
CA PHE A 46 3.07 -14.83 11.70
C PHE A 46 2.41 -15.85 12.60
N GLU A 47 3.02 -17.01 12.71
CA GLU A 47 2.58 -18.11 13.57
C GLU A 47 3.45 -18.16 14.81
N ILE A 48 2.84 -18.56 15.92
CA ILE A 48 3.52 -18.79 17.21
C ILE A 48 3.37 -20.26 17.54
N SER A 49 4.48 -20.96 17.67
CA SER A 49 4.51 -22.35 18.11
C SER A 49 5.41 -22.51 19.33
N HIS A 50 4.96 -23.30 20.29
CA HIS A 50 5.76 -23.70 21.44
C HIS A 50 6.44 -25.03 21.12
N ILE A 51 7.77 -25.00 21.00
CA ILE A 51 8.55 -26.18 20.68
C ILE A 51 8.68 -27.05 21.94
N ASN A 52 8.97 -26.42 23.09
CA ASN A 52 9.01 -27.02 24.41
C ASN A 52 8.77 -25.95 25.49
N GLU A 53 8.89 -26.31 26.79
CA GLU A 53 8.70 -25.35 27.88
C GLU A 53 9.74 -24.23 27.92
N GLU A 54 10.87 -24.42 27.22
CA GLU A 54 11.99 -23.47 27.18
C GLU A 54 12.13 -22.69 25.86
N GLU A 55 11.39 -23.06 24.82
CA GLU A 55 11.57 -22.49 23.49
C GLU A 55 10.25 -22.15 22.78
N ILE A 56 10.21 -20.97 22.23
CA ILE A 56 9.08 -20.46 21.41
C ILE A 56 9.61 -20.16 20.02
N CYS A 57 8.94 -20.68 18.99
CA CYS A 57 9.22 -20.37 17.60
C CYS A 57 8.20 -19.36 17.07
N LEU A 58 8.70 -18.30 16.44
CA LEU A 58 7.91 -17.35 15.66
C LEU A 58 8.24 -17.57 14.19
N GLN A 59 7.25 -17.93 13.40
CA GLN A 59 7.41 -18.10 11.96
C GLN A 59 6.67 -17.02 11.21
N ALA A 60 7.41 -16.15 10.54
CA ALA A 60 6.83 -15.12 9.69
C ALA A 60 6.24 -15.72 8.41
N GLY A 61 5.10 -15.16 7.95
CA GLY A 61 4.54 -15.42 6.64
C GLY A 61 5.11 -14.45 5.58
N TYR A 62 4.32 -14.16 4.56
CA TYR A 62 4.65 -13.22 3.47
C TYR A 62 4.08 -11.81 3.71
N TYR A 63 4.06 -11.38 4.96
CA TYR A 63 3.54 -10.07 5.34
C TYR A 63 4.65 -9.27 5.99
N ILE A 64 4.83 -8.04 5.52
CA ILE A 64 5.78 -7.11 6.12
C ILE A 64 5.06 -6.11 7.01
N GLY A 65 5.73 -5.65 8.06
CA GLY A 65 5.11 -4.70 8.97
C GLY A 65 5.62 -4.75 10.39
N VAL A 66 4.84 -4.16 11.29
CA VAL A 66 5.18 -4.10 12.72
C VAL A 66 3.93 -4.26 13.59
N LEU A 67 4.04 -5.08 14.60
CA LEU A 67 2.95 -5.36 15.55
C LEU A 67 3.43 -5.56 16.97
N TRP A 68 2.55 -5.25 17.92
CA TRP A 68 2.74 -5.68 19.29
C TRP A 68 2.58 -7.18 19.44
N LEU A 69 3.60 -7.84 19.93
CA LEU A 69 3.49 -9.21 20.45
C LEU A 69 2.92 -9.17 21.89
N VAL A 70 3.49 -8.29 22.70
CA VAL A 70 2.98 -7.94 24.03
C VAL A 70 2.85 -6.42 24.08
N LYS A 71 1.62 -5.89 24.25
CA LYS A 71 1.35 -4.45 24.19
C LYS A 71 2.27 -3.68 25.13
N HIS A 72 2.85 -2.59 24.61
CA HIS A 72 3.81 -1.70 25.29
C HIS A 72 5.14 -2.32 25.72
N GLN A 73 5.36 -3.62 25.51
CA GLN A 73 6.58 -4.32 25.95
C GLN A 73 7.40 -4.86 24.79
N LYS A 74 6.79 -5.72 23.94
CA LYS A 74 7.47 -6.41 22.84
C LYS A 74 6.71 -6.25 21.54
N TYR A 75 7.43 -5.94 20.47
CA TYR A 75 6.88 -5.88 19.13
C TYR A 75 7.71 -6.71 18.15
N VAL A 76 7.02 -7.24 17.15
CA VAL A 76 7.60 -7.95 16.01
C VAL A 76 7.70 -6.95 14.84
N TYR A 77 8.85 -6.96 14.18
CA TYR A 77 9.12 -6.21 12.95
C TYR A 77 9.53 -7.19 11.87
N ILE A 78 8.80 -7.24 10.75
CA ILE A 78 9.10 -8.10 9.61
C ILE A 78 9.52 -7.19 8.47
N ALA A 79 10.78 -7.34 8.03
CA ALA A 79 11.34 -6.52 6.94
C ALA A 79 11.03 -7.14 5.57
N PRO A 80 10.99 -6.34 4.49
CA PRO A 80 10.78 -6.80 3.13
C PRO A 80 12.07 -7.40 2.55
N LYS A 81 12.58 -8.47 3.18
CA LYS A 81 13.80 -9.16 2.78
C LYS A 81 13.50 -10.61 2.46
N MET A 82 13.83 -11.01 1.26
CA MET A 82 13.70 -12.38 0.80
C MET A 82 15.04 -13.08 0.69
N ASN A 83 15.03 -14.38 0.99
CA ASN A 83 16.22 -15.22 0.89
C ASN A 83 16.48 -15.61 -0.57
N LYS A 84 17.65 -15.23 -1.06
CA LYS A 84 18.18 -15.61 -2.37
C LYS A 84 19.09 -16.83 -2.15
N LYS A 85 18.50 -18.02 -2.10
CA LYS A 85 19.32 -19.26 -2.03
C LYS A 85 20.13 -19.39 -3.31
N ARG A 86 21.44 -19.20 -3.21
CA ARG A 86 22.36 -19.44 -4.31
C ARG A 86 22.99 -20.83 -4.12
N MET A 87 22.81 -21.71 -5.09
CA MET A 87 23.61 -22.95 -5.15
C MET A 87 25.04 -22.56 -5.56
N ILE A 88 26.00 -22.82 -4.67
CA ILE A 88 27.42 -22.69 -4.99
C ILE A 88 27.91 -24.03 -5.56
N GLU A 89 28.90 -23.98 -6.50
CA GLU A 89 29.59 -25.14 -6.99
C GLU A 89 30.19 -25.91 -5.81
N GLY A 90 29.66 -27.11 -5.56
CA GLY A 90 30.06 -27.97 -4.41
C GLY A 90 28.91 -28.37 -3.50
N GLY A 91 27.66 -27.95 -3.76
CA GLY A 91 26.45 -28.40 -3.03
C GLY A 91 26.17 -27.66 -1.72
N ALA A 92 26.96 -26.64 -1.36
CA ALA A 92 26.66 -25.76 -0.25
C ALA A 92 25.70 -24.63 -0.72
N THR A 93 24.72 -24.29 0.10
CA THR A 93 23.82 -23.15 -0.15
C THR A 93 24.28 -21.96 0.67
N GLU A 94 24.63 -20.87 0.01
CA GLU A 94 24.87 -19.59 0.66
C GLU A 94 23.55 -18.82 0.71
N GLU A 95 23.17 -18.37 1.91
CA GLU A 95 21.97 -17.55 2.09
C GLU A 95 22.33 -16.09 1.86
N GLU A 96 21.90 -15.55 0.74
CA GLU A 96 21.98 -14.12 0.42
C GLU A 96 20.60 -13.50 0.57
N TRP A 97 20.48 -12.39 1.33
CA TRP A 97 19.21 -11.69 1.54
C TRP A 97 19.14 -10.46 0.65
N ALA A 98 18.12 -10.41 -0.19
CA ALA A 98 17.82 -9.27 -1.04
C ALA A 98 16.68 -8.44 -0.42
N GLU A 99 16.86 -7.12 -0.40
CA GLU A 99 15.83 -6.19 0.05
C GLU A 99 14.98 -5.74 -1.14
N ILE A 100 13.68 -6.02 -1.07
CA ILE A 100 12.74 -5.71 -2.16
C ILE A 100 12.32 -4.26 -2.06
N ASP A 101 12.38 -3.54 -3.18
CA ASP A 101 11.80 -2.21 -3.32
C ASP A 101 10.27 -2.32 -3.56
N TYR A 102 9.54 -2.59 -2.49
CA TYR A 102 8.08 -2.67 -2.51
C TYR A 102 7.43 -1.33 -2.88
N LEU A 103 8.10 -0.18 -2.63
CA LEU A 103 7.58 1.13 -3.02
C LEU A 103 7.59 1.31 -4.53
N LYS A 104 8.63 0.83 -5.21
CA LYS A 104 8.69 0.84 -6.66
C LYS A 104 7.60 -0.05 -7.26
N MET A 105 7.41 -1.26 -6.73
CA MET A 105 6.29 -2.11 -7.14
C MET A 105 4.94 -1.40 -6.97
N LEU A 106 4.73 -0.76 -5.81
CA LEU A 106 3.51 -0.01 -5.52
C LEU A 106 3.31 1.16 -6.50
N LEU A 107 4.36 1.93 -6.80
CA LEU A 107 4.28 3.06 -7.72
C LEU A 107 3.91 2.62 -9.14
N GLU A 108 4.50 1.55 -9.65
CA GLU A 108 4.15 0.99 -10.95
C GLU A 108 2.66 0.58 -11.02
N ILE A 109 2.14 -0.04 -9.95
CA ILE A 109 0.72 -0.38 -9.83
C ILE A 109 -0.15 0.88 -9.83
N VAL A 110 0.23 1.88 -9.04
CA VAL A 110 -0.52 3.14 -8.88
C VAL A 110 -0.64 3.91 -10.20
N VAL A 111 0.42 3.92 -10.99
CA VAL A 111 0.45 4.59 -12.30
C VAL A 111 -0.48 3.88 -13.28
N SER A 112 -0.46 2.55 -13.29
CA SER A 112 -1.12 1.73 -14.32
C SER A 112 -2.56 1.33 -13.97
N SER A 113 -2.86 0.99 -12.71
CA SER A 113 -4.16 0.46 -12.27
C SER A 113 -4.60 1.00 -10.89
N PRO A 114 -5.13 2.21 -10.83
CA PRO A 114 -5.39 2.90 -9.57
C PRO A 114 -6.48 2.28 -8.66
N ASN A 115 -7.31 1.37 -9.16
CA ASN A 115 -8.47 0.87 -8.41
C ASN A 115 -8.22 -0.39 -7.55
N ASP A 116 -7.09 -1.09 -7.74
CA ASP A 116 -6.88 -2.43 -7.21
C ASP A 116 -6.05 -2.50 -5.92
N ILE A 117 -5.64 -1.33 -5.37
CA ILE A 117 -4.79 -1.25 -4.15
C ILE A 117 -5.58 -1.51 -2.86
N LYS A 118 -6.89 -1.74 -2.96
CA LYS A 118 -7.71 -2.04 -1.78
C LYS A 118 -7.19 -3.30 -1.09
N ASP A 119 -7.15 -3.23 0.24
CA ASP A 119 -6.74 -4.34 1.10
C ASP A 119 -5.25 -4.78 1.02
N LEU A 120 -4.38 -4.00 0.34
CA LEU A 120 -2.94 -4.23 0.38
C LEU A 120 -2.34 -3.98 1.76
N ILE A 121 -2.89 -3.03 2.48
CA ILE A 121 -2.41 -2.65 3.81
C ILE A 121 -3.52 -2.71 4.85
N LYS A 122 -3.18 -3.20 6.02
CA LYS A 122 -4.06 -3.12 7.19
C LYS A 122 -3.36 -2.38 8.31
N ILE A 123 -3.97 -1.28 8.76
CA ILE A 123 -3.42 -0.42 9.81
C ILE A 123 -4.35 -0.43 11.01
N TYR A 124 -3.78 -0.65 12.19
CA TYR A 124 -4.52 -0.73 13.45
C TYR A 124 -4.46 0.62 14.19
N TRP A 125 -5.21 1.61 13.68
CA TRP A 125 -5.19 2.99 14.17
C TRP A 125 -5.56 3.18 15.64
N LYS A 126 -6.29 2.24 16.22
CA LYS A 126 -6.74 2.28 17.62
C LYS A 126 -5.75 1.63 18.59
N GLU A 127 -4.77 0.92 18.06
CA GLU A 127 -3.74 0.27 18.87
C GLU A 127 -2.66 1.27 19.32
N PRO A 128 -1.98 1.00 20.45
CA PRO A 128 -0.85 1.81 20.88
C PRO A 128 0.23 1.88 19.79
N GLN A 129 0.85 3.06 19.66
CA GLN A 129 1.90 3.27 18.69
C GLN A 129 3.19 2.55 19.10
N ILE A 130 3.95 2.10 18.12
CA ILE A 130 5.25 1.43 18.26
C ILE A 130 6.31 2.43 17.82
N THR A 131 7.35 2.63 18.65
CA THR A 131 8.48 3.49 18.31
C THR A 131 9.53 2.68 17.57
N ILE A 132 9.84 3.06 16.34
CA ILE A 132 10.84 2.45 15.47
C ILE A 132 11.88 3.47 15.02
N GLU A 133 13.00 3.02 14.50
CA GLU A 133 13.96 3.85 13.81
C GLU A 133 13.36 4.42 12.52
N GLN A 134 13.63 5.69 12.22
CA GLN A 134 13.05 6.37 11.04
C GLN A 134 13.39 5.67 9.73
N GLN A 135 14.58 5.13 9.60
CA GLN A 135 15.01 4.37 8.40
C GLN A 135 14.21 3.09 8.16
N LYS A 136 13.51 2.61 9.20
CA LYS A 136 12.66 1.41 9.17
C LYS A 136 11.17 1.76 9.00
N ASP A 137 10.85 3.04 8.79
CA ASP A 137 9.48 3.50 8.57
C ASP A 137 9.09 3.40 7.10
N PHE A 138 8.68 2.24 6.66
CA PHE A 138 8.10 2.07 5.33
C PHE A 138 6.58 2.33 5.25
N LEU A 139 5.93 2.57 6.38
CA LEU A 139 4.52 2.95 6.38
C LEU A 139 4.30 4.37 5.85
N THR A 140 5.13 5.33 6.24
CA THR A 140 4.93 6.72 5.82
C THR A 140 5.08 6.91 4.31
N PRO A 141 6.13 6.41 3.65
CA PRO A 141 6.21 6.45 2.19
C PRO A 141 5.01 5.79 1.51
N PHE A 142 4.55 4.65 2.04
CA PHE A 142 3.36 3.97 1.52
C PHE A 142 2.11 4.87 1.62
N LEU A 143 1.86 5.49 2.78
CA LEU A 143 0.72 6.39 2.96
C LEU A 143 0.80 7.63 2.06
N VAL A 144 1.99 8.17 1.84
CA VAL A 144 2.24 9.29 0.92
C VAL A 144 1.85 8.92 -0.50
N ILE A 145 2.31 7.77 -0.99
CA ILE A 145 1.99 7.28 -2.33
C ILE A 145 0.49 7.03 -2.47
N GLN A 146 -0.13 6.37 -1.49
CA GLN A 146 -1.56 6.10 -1.48
C GLN A 146 -2.39 7.40 -1.45
N PHE A 147 -1.96 8.40 -0.68
CA PHE A 147 -2.60 9.72 -0.67
C PHE A 147 -2.51 10.41 -2.02
N LEU A 148 -1.32 10.46 -2.63
CA LEU A 148 -1.12 11.09 -3.95
C LEU A 148 -1.95 10.41 -5.04
N GLN A 149 -2.07 9.08 -4.98
CA GLN A 149 -2.92 8.33 -5.89
C GLN A 149 -4.40 8.72 -5.75
N LEU A 150 -4.92 8.71 -4.52
CA LEU A 150 -6.30 9.13 -4.26
C LEU A 150 -6.53 10.57 -4.72
N LEU A 151 -5.54 11.44 -4.49
CA LEU A 151 -5.60 12.83 -4.92
C LEU A 151 -5.64 12.97 -6.45
N LYS A 152 -4.79 12.21 -7.18
CA LYS A 152 -4.82 12.13 -8.65
C LYS A 152 -6.20 11.69 -9.14
N HIS A 153 -6.80 10.70 -8.48
CA HIS A 153 -8.13 10.21 -8.84
C HIS A 153 -9.23 11.25 -8.58
N ILE A 154 -9.17 11.96 -7.46
CA ILE A 154 -10.08 13.08 -7.12
C ILE A 154 -9.94 14.19 -8.16
N VAL A 155 -8.73 14.59 -8.48
CA VAL A 155 -8.44 15.64 -9.48
C VAL A 155 -8.96 15.24 -10.86
N ARG A 156 -8.76 14.00 -11.28
CA ARG A 156 -9.25 13.48 -12.57
C ARG A 156 -10.77 13.49 -12.67
N LYS A 157 -11.48 13.25 -11.57
CA LYS A 157 -12.95 13.35 -11.50
C LYS A 157 -13.45 14.80 -11.39
N GLY A 158 -12.56 15.73 -11.06
CA GLY A 158 -12.87 17.11 -10.73
C GLY A 158 -13.09 17.30 -9.21
N LEU A 159 -12.56 18.41 -8.70
CA LEU A 159 -12.67 18.74 -7.29
C LEU A 159 -14.13 18.96 -6.88
N LYS A 160 -14.50 18.46 -5.69
CA LYS A 160 -15.81 18.66 -5.10
C LYS A 160 -16.12 20.14 -4.97
N LYS A 161 -17.25 20.55 -5.49
CA LYS A 161 -17.82 21.90 -5.28
C LYS A 161 -18.84 21.85 -4.15
N SER A 162 -18.79 22.83 -3.27
CA SER A 162 -19.77 22.98 -2.18
C SER A 162 -19.96 24.45 -1.81
N TYR A 163 -20.98 24.71 -0.99
CA TYR A 163 -21.16 26.04 -0.41
C TYR A 163 -20.19 26.24 0.76
N TYR A 164 -19.48 27.36 0.74
CA TYR A 164 -18.59 27.79 1.83
C TYR A 164 -18.80 29.27 2.14
N LYS A 165 -18.43 29.66 3.36
CA LYS A 165 -18.49 31.07 3.78
C LYS A 165 -17.26 31.78 3.27
N GLU A 166 -17.49 32.87 2.56
CA GLU A 166 -16.48 33.80 2.08
C GLU A 166 -16.63 35.13 2.78
N GLU A 167 -15.50 35.70 3.19
CA GLU A 167 -15.44 37.03 3.80
C GLU A 167 -14.58 37.92 2.90
N GLU A 168 -15.15 38.98 2.39
CA GLU A 168 -14.49 39.88 1.43
C GLU A 168 -14.76 41.33 1.79
N ASN A 169 -13.76 42.19 1.61
CA ASN A 169 -13.91 43.63 1.74
C ASN A 169 -14.31 44.24 0.39
N LEU A 170 -15.59 44.34 0.15
CA LEU A 170 -16.19 44.77 -1.12
C LEU A 170 -16.24 46.28 -1.22
N CYS A 171 -15.78 46.84 -2.34
CA CYS A 171 -15.85 48.25 -2.62
C CYS A 171 -17.16 48.60 -3.33
N SER A 172 -17.87 49.61 -2.81
CA SER A 172 -19.13 50.17 -3.39
C SER A 172 -20.25 49.15 -3.63
N ARG A 173 -20.21 48.00 -2.97
CA ARG A 173 -21.25 46.96 -3.01
C ARG A 173 -21.35 46.19 -1.71
N ILE A 174 -22.54 45.67 -1.44
CA ILE A 174 -22.82 44.81 -0.31
C ILE A 174 -23.30 43.45 -0.84
N LYS A 175 -22.75 42.36 -0.26
CA LYS A 175 -23.17 41.01 -0.59
C LYS A 175 -23.28 40.18 0.70
N GLY A 176 -24.43 39.59 0.95
CA GLY A 176 -24.71 38.83 2.16
C GLY A 176 -24.78 39.71 3.42
N LYS A 177 -24.11 39.32 4.51
CA LYS A 177 -24.16 39.94 5.81
C LYS A 177 -22.92 40.79 6.06
N ILE A 178 -23.08 42.05 6.48
CA ILE A 178 -21.96 42.90 6.91
C ILE A 178 -21.44 42.43 8.25
N GLN A 179 -20.13 42.22 8.36
CA GLN A 179 -19.43 41.90 9.62
C GLN A 179 -19.14 43.22 10.39
N ILE A 180 -20.13 43.70 11.14
CA ILE A 180 -20.14 45.02 11.75
C ILE A 180 -18.86 45.31 12.51
N GLY A 181 -18.43 44.41 13.40
CA GLY A 181 -17.25 44.63 14.25
C GLY A 181 -15.95 44.80 13.44
N LYS A 182 -15.74 43.93 12.44
CA LYS A 182 -14.57 44.04 11.54
C LYS A 182 -14.70 45.26 10.61
N HIS A 183 -15.89 45.50 10.09
CA HIS A 183 -16.15 46.63 9.22
C HIS A 183 -15.87 47.97 9.91
N LEU A 184 -16.30 48.17 11.15
CA LEU A 184 -15.98 49.34 11.93
C LEU A 184 -14.47 49.51 12.09
N LYS A 185 -13.78 48.44 12.51
CA LYS A 185 -12.32 48.47 12.79
C LYS A 185 -11.47 48.70 11.54
N GLU A 186 -11.80 48.07 10.44
CA GLU A 186 -10.96 48.03 9.24
C GLU A 186 -11.34 49.02 8.18
N ASN A 187 -12.61 49.49 8.14
CA ASN A 187 -13.08 50.42 7.16
C ASN A 187 -13.46 51.77 7.78
N VAL A 188 -14.40 51.82 8.72
CA VAL A 188 -14.92 53.07 9.25
C VAL A 188 -13.85 53.89 9.98
N PHE A 189 -13.12 53.26 10.90
CA PHE A 189 -12.03 53.93 11.64
C PHE A 189 -10.84 54.33 10.75
N LYS A 190 -10.73 53.73 9.56
CA LYS A 190 -9.71 54.05 8.57
C LYS A 190 -10.21 54.94 7.44
N ASN A 191 -11.40 55.57 7.59
CA ASN A 191 -12.08 56.41 6.59
C ASN A 191 -12.31 55.76 5.21
N LYS A 192 -12.40 54.40 5.14
CA LYS A 192 -12.74 53.66 3.92
C LYS A 192 -14.25 53.48 3.80
N LEU A 193 -14.98 54.58 3.66
CA LEU A 193 -16.47 54.62 3.76
C LEU A 193 -17.19 53.87 2.61
N THR A 194 -16.53 53.65 1.49
CA THR A 194 -17.09 52.92 0.35
C THR A 194 -16.81 51.42 0.38
N SER A 195 -16.06 50.93 1.37
CA SER A 195 -15.69 49.50 1.49
C SER A 195 -16.50 48.85 2.60
N HIS A 196 -17.01 47.66 2.37
CA HIS A 196 -17.87 46.91 3.30
C HIS A 196 -17.33 45.48 3.48
N ILE A 197 -16.98 45.07 4.71
CA ILE A 197 -16.62 43.68 4.99
C ILE A 197 -17.89 42.85 5.08
N CYS A 198 -18.07 42.03 4.07
CA CYS A 198 -19.26 41.22 3.89
C CYS A 198 -18.94 39.73 4.02
N GLN A 199 -19.82 38.97 4.69
CA GLN A 199 -19.78 37.52 4.70
C GLN A 199 -20.97 36.97 3.92
N TYR A 200 -20.69 36.12 2.95
CA TYR A 200 -21.71 35.47 2.12
C TYR A 200 -21.36 34.01 1.84
N GLN A 201 -22.33 33.29 1.29
CA GLN A 201 -22.07 31.91 0.81
C GLN A 201 -21.67 31.96 -0.66
N ALA A 202 -20.50 31.37 -0.95
CA ALA A 202 -20.03 31.12 -2.30
C ALA A 202 -20.14 29.63 -2.62
N PHE A 203 -20.41 29.29 -3.89
CA PHE A 203 -20.41 27.92 -4.38
C PHE A 203 -19.19 27.71 -5.26
N GLY A 204 -18.30 26.83 -4.86
CA GLY A 204 -17.05 26.62 -5.59
C GLY A 204 -16.21 25.51 -5.00
N VAL A 205 -14.96 25.47 -5.43
CA VAL A 205 -13.99 24.44 -5.03
C VAL A 205 -13.26 24.76 -3.72
N ASP A 206 -13.35 25.98 -3.20
CA ASP A 206 -12.62 26.38 -1.98
C ASP A 206 -13.33 25.90 -0.71
N SER A 207 -13.74 24.62 -0.71
CA SER A 207 -14.36 23.95 0.41
C SER A 207 -13.34 23.55 1.48
N ILE A 208 -13.82 23.31 2.70
CA ILE A 208 -12.97 22.90 3.83
C ILE A 208 -12.23 21.59 3.56
N GLU A 209 -12.86 20.68 2.82
CA GLU A 209 -12.26 19.40 2.44
C GLU A 209 -11.08 19.62 1.47
N ASN A 210 -11.29 20.47 0.45
CA ASN A 210 -10.24 20.75 -0.52
C ASN A 210 -9.08 21.55 0.09
N ARG A 211 -9.35 22.50 1.01
CA ARG A 211 -8.32 23.19 1.80
C ARG A 211 -7.51 22.19 2.64
N PHE A 212 -8.17 21.20 3.23
CA PHE A 212 -7.49 20.14 3.96
C PHE A 212 -6.57 19.32 3.04
N LEU A 213 -7.08 18.86 1.89
CA LEU A 213 -6.28 18.11 0.92
C LEU A 213 -5.08 18.92 0.40
N LYS A 214 -5.26 20.23 0.15
CA LYS A 214 -4.16 21.15 -0.19
C LYS A 214 -3.10 21.17 0.91
N LYS A 215 -3.52 21.28 2.17
CA LYS A 215 -2.60 21.31 3.32
C LYS A 215 -1.79 20.02 3.41
N VAL A 216 -2.43 18.87 3.22
CA VAL A 216 -1.75 17.57 3.20
C VAL A 216 -0.78 17.49 2.02
N LEU A 217 -1.18 17.94 0.82
CA LEU A 217 -0.31 17.96 -0.36
C LEU A 217 0.95 18.80 -0.14
N GLN A 218 0.81 20.03 0.40
CA GLN A 218 1.95 20.89 0.75
C GLN A 218 2.88 20.19 1.74
N PHE A 219 2.30 19.50 2.71
CA PHE A 219 3.06 18.72 3.67
C PHE A 219 3.83 17.57 3.00
N VAL A 220 3.17 16.81 2.11
CA VAL A 220 3.79 15.70 1.36
C VAL A 220 4.98 16.19 0.53
N ILE A 221 4.84 17.35 -0.13
CA ILE A 221 5.93 17.98 -0.90
C ILE A 221 7.12 18.31 0.01
N SER A 222 6.86 18.93 1.16
CA SER A 222 7.89 19.27 2.14
C SER A 222 8.57 18.01 2.69
N PHE A 223 7.78 16.99 3.03
CA PHE A 223 8.27 15.72 3.55
C PHE A 223 9.17 15.00 2.55
N LYS A 224 8.74 14.88 1.29
CA LYS A 224 9.55 14.28 0.22
C LYS A 224 10.91 14.97 0.09
N ASN A 225 10.92 16.31 0.11
CA ASN A 225 12.15 17.08 -0.04
C ASN A 225 13.11 16.93 1.17
N THR A 226 12.55 16.75 2.36
CA THR A 226 13.35 16.60 3.60
C THR A 226 13.84 15.17 3.79
N HIS A 227 13.12 14.17 3.28
CA HIS A 227 13.38 12.74 3.47
C HIS A 227 13.56 12.03 2.12
N SER A 228 14.34 12.62 1.22
CA SER A 228 14.56 12.07 -0.13
C SER A 228 15.07 10.63 -0.12
N THR A 229 15.88 10.25 0.86
CA THR A 229 16.42 8.89 1.00
C THR A 229 15.35 7.80 1.15
N LEU A 230 14.17 8.13 1.70
CA LEU A 230 13.05 7.18 1.82
C LEU A 230 12.38 6.90 0.46
N PHE A 231 12.65 7.72 -0.53
CA PHE A 231 12.07 7.62 -1.88
C PHE A 231 13.13 7.40 -2.95
N ALA A 232 14.36 7.04 -2.54
CA ALA A 232 15.48 6.86 -3.45
C ALA A 232 15.14 5.92 -4.61
N GLY A 233 15.42 6.38 -5.85
CA GLY A 233 15.08 5.65 -7.07
C GLY A 233 13.62 5.75 -7.54
N ASN A 234 12.76 6.46 -6.78
CA ASN A 234 11.33 6.62 -7.07
C ASN A 234 10.90 8.10 -7.14
N GLU A 235 11.86 9.03 -7.08
CA GLU A 235 11.61 10.47 -6.99
C GLU A 235 10.81 10.98 -8.19
N ASP A 236 11.19 10.57 -9.41
CA ASP A 236 10.56 11.03 -10.65
C ASP A 236 9.08 10.67 -10.72
N ALA A 237 8.72 9.44 -10.34
CA ALA A 237 7.34 8.97 -10.35
C ALA A 237 6.48 9.72 -9.31
N ILE A 238 7.04 10.06 -8.16
CA ILE A 238 6.35 10.84 -7.12
C ILE A 238 6.21 12.29 -7.56
N ASP A 239 7.25 12.87 -8.18
CA ASP A 239 7.22 14.23 -8.70
C ASP A 239 6.20 14.39 -9.84
N GLU A 240 6.04 13.37 -10.68
CA GLU A 240 4.97 13.34 -11.69
C GLU A 240 3.57 13.42 -11.04
N LEU A 241 3.32 12.63 -9.98
CA LEU A 241 2.06 12.66 -9.24
C LEU A 241 1.81 14.03 -8.59
N ILE A 242 2.83 14.61 -7.96
CA ILE A 242 2.76 15.93 -7.33
C ILE A 242 2.49 17.01 -8.37
N THR A 243 3.26 17.00 -9.47
CA THR A 243 3.13 17.98 -10.58
C THR A 243 1.76 17.90 -11.22
N TYR A 244 1.20 16.70 -11.38
CA TYR A 244 -0.15 16.52 -11.90
C TYR A 244 -1.21 17.12 -10.97
N CYS A 245 -1.08 16.96 -9.66
CA CYS A 245 -2.10 17.38 -8.70
C CYS A 245 -2.04 18.87 -8.37
N THR A 246 -0.85 19.45 -8.21
CA THR A 246 -0.65 20.81 -7.66
C THR A 246 -1.43 21.91 -8.34
N PRO A 247 -1.50 22.01 -9.68
CA PRO A 247 -2.21 23.12 -10.35
C PRO A 247 -3.69 23.19 -10.02
N HIS A 248 -4.33 22.05 -9.74
CA HIS A 248 -5.75 22.00 -9.43
C HIS A 248 -6.12 22.60 -8.07
N PHE A 249 -5.11 22.78 -7.20
CA PHE A 249 -5.27 23.37 -5.88
C PHE A 249 -4.83 24.84 -5.80
N GLU A 250 -4.40 25.48 -6.88
CA GLU A 250 -3.93 26.88 -6.88
C GLU A 250 -5.00 27.84 -6.37
N LEU A 251 -6.24 27.71 -6.84
CA LEU A 251 -7.37 28.57 -6.48
C LEU A 251 -7.95 28.27 -5.09
N ILE A 252 -7.42 27.31 -4.35
CA ILE A 252 -7.90 26.93 -3.03
C ILE A 252 -7.08 27.66 -1.98
N SER A 253 -7.76 28.25 -1.01
CA SER A 253 -7.12 28.96 0.12
C SER A 253 -6.21 28.05 0.94
N GLU A 254 -5.11 28.61 1.44
CA GLU A 254 -4.19 27.93 2.37
C GLU A 254 -4.65 28.02 3.82
N GLU A 255 -5.65 28.86 4.09
CA GLU A 255 -6.20 29.03 5.43
C GLU A 255 -6.96 27.78 5.87
N PHE A 256 -6.29 26.92 6.60
CA PHE A 256 -6.87 25.73 7.21
C PHE A 256 -6.50 25.64 8.68
N ASN A 257 -7.51 25.68 9.55
CA ASN A 257 -7.32 25.42 10.98
C ASN A 257 -7.63 23.95 11.28
N VAL A 258 -6.74 23.27 12.00
CA VAL A 258 -6.87 21.87 12.41
C VAL A 258 -8.15 21.61 13.22
N GLU A 259 -8.66 22.61 13.96
CA GLU A 259 -9.94 22.52 14.66
C GLU A 259 -11.13 22.25 13.71
N ASN A 260 -11.02 22.68 12.48
CA ASN A 260 -12.02 22.45 11.44
C ASN A 260 -12.12 20.99 10.99
N LEU A 261 -11.14 20.14 11.33
CA LEU A 261 -11.19 18.69 11.05
C LEU A 261 -12.42 18.00 11.64
N LYS A 262 -12.92 18.48 12.79
CA LYS A 262 -14.11 17.94 13.43
C LYS A 262 -15.40 18.22 12.63
N ASN A 263 -15.37 19.24 11.79
CA ASN A 263 -16.52 19.72 11.01
C ASN A 263 -16.57 19.18 9.58
N ILE A 264 -15.59 18.35 9.18
CA ILE A 264 -15.58 17.74 7.84
C ILE A 264 -16.67 16.66 7.80
N THR A 265 -17.77 16.97 7.16
CA THR A 265 -18.83 16.00 6.89
C THR A 265 -18.55 15.26 5.60
N ILE A 266 -18.26 13.98 5.69
CA ILE A 266 -17.91 13.16 4.54
C ILE A 266 -19.22 12.71 3.87
N ASN A 267 -19.46 13.21 2.66
CA ASN A 267 -20.61 12.77 1.86
C ASN A 267 -20.33 11.36 1.29
N PRO A 268 -21.24 10.39 1.50
CA PRO A 268 -21.07 9.02 1.02
C PRO A 268 -20.83 8.86 -0.49
N PHE A 269 -21.29 9.85 -1.30
CA PHE A 269 -21.08 9.85 -2.75
C PHE A 269 -19.62 10.11 -3.17
N PHE A 270 -18.79 10.61 -2.26
CA PHE A 270 -17.38 10.92 -2.51
C PHE A 270 -16.48 10.00 -1.69
N LYS A 271 -16.47 8.71 -2.03
CA LYS A 271 -15.70 7.69 -1.28
C LYS A 271 -14.21 8.01 -1.23
N GLU A 272 -13.63 8.45 -2.35
CA GLU A 272 -12.21 8.80 -2.46
C GLU A 272 -11.83 9.95 -1.54
N TYR A 273 -12.71 10.94 -1.35
CA TYR A 273 -12.50 12.02 -0.37
C TYR A 273 -12.42 11.50 1.05
N LYS A 274 -13.27 10.53 1.39
CA LYS A 274 -13.25 9.91 2.72
C LYS A 274 -11.89 9.28 3.00
N GLU A 275 -11.43 8.45 2.10
CA GLU A 275 -10.16 7.75 2.22
C GLU A 275 -8.98 8.73 2.25
N ALA A 276 -8.95 9.72 1.33
CA ALA A 276 -7.89 10.73 1.27
C ALA A 276 -7.85 11.60 2.54
N ILE A 277 -9.00 11.97 3.11
CA ILE A 277 -9.07 12.73 4.35
C ILE A 277 -8.60 11.89 5.54
N GLU A 278 -8.98 10.62 5.62
CA GLU A 278 -8.52 9.73 6.69
C GLU A 278 -7.01 9.53 6.64
N ILE A 279 -6.45 9.20 5.47
CA ILE A 279 -5.00 9.07 5.29
C ILE A 279 -4.29 10.40 5.58
N GLY A 280 -4.82 11.51 5.07
CA GLY A 280 -4.25 12.84 5.31
C GLY A 280 -4.22 13.22 6.79
N LYS A 281 -5.27 12.90 7.57
CA LYS A 281 -5.28 13.07 9.02
C LYS A 281 -4.14 12.30 9.70
N HIS A 282 -3.91 11.09 9.25
CA HIS A 282 -2.85 10.25 9.81
C HIS A 282 -1.47 10.76 9.43
N ILE A 283 -1.28 11.18 8.18
CA ILE A 283 -0.05 11.83 7.73
C ILE A 283 0.24 13.06 8.62
N LEU A 284 -0.68 14.01 8.73
CA LEU A 284 -0.47 15.22 9.51
C LEU A 284 -0.30 14.96 11.01
N LYS A 285 -1.04 14.02 11.60
CA LYS A 285 -0.90 13.67 13.01
C LYS A 285 0.48 13.11 13.35
N ARG A 286 1.02 12.26 12.52
CA ARG A 286 2.36 11.68 12.71
C ARG A 286 3.45 12.75 12.79
N PHE A 287 3.27 13.84 12.07
CA PHE A 287 4.27 14.89 11.95
C PHE A 287 4.09 16.06 12.91
N SER A 288 2.89 16.30 13.42
CA SER A 288 2.72 17.28 14.51
C SER A 288 3.50 16.87 15.78
N TYR A 289 3.77 15.59 15.97
CA TYR A 289 4.66 15.09 17.03
C TYR A 289 6.15 15.27 16.68
N ASN A 290 6.54 15.27 15.40
CA ASN A 290 7.94 15.37 14.99
C ASN A 290 8.46 16.80 14.92
N ILE A 291 7.61 17.83 14.87
CA ILE A 291 8.03 19.25 14.87
C ILE A 291 8.68 19.66 16.19
N THR A 292 8.36 18.99 17.28
CA THR A 292 8.94 19.26 18.61
C THR A 292 10.27 18.55 18.88
N GLU A 293 10.66 17.57 18.04
CA GLU A 293 11.85 16.75 18.28
C GLU A 293 12.71 16.59 17.01
N THR A 294 13.33 17.69 16.59
CA THR A 294 14.19 17.78 15.38
C THR A 294 15.47 16.93 15.42
N THR A 295 15.72 16.16 16.47
CA THR A 295 16.94 15.36 16.65
C THR A 295 16.70 13.87 16.86
N GLN A 296 15.47 13.38 16.87
CA GLN A 296 15.22 11.96 17.13
C GLN A 296 15.13 11.15 15.84
N GLN A 297 16.06 10.20 15.69
CA GLN A 297 16.07 9.14 14.67
C GLN A 297 14.93 8.10 14.85
N LYS A 298 13.90 8.40 15.65
CA LYS A 298 12.82 7.48 16.01
C LYS A 298 11.45 8.06 15.67
N VAL A 299 10.58 7.22 15.13
CA VAL A 299 9.21 7.56 14.72
C VAL A 299 8.21 6.65 15.41
N ALA A 300 7.11 7.21 15.91
CA ALA A 300 6.00 6.43 16.46
C ALA A 300 4.99 6.09 15.36
N ILE A 301 4.72 4.80 15.14
CA ILE A 301 3.83 4.31 14.10
C ILE A 301 2.74 3.41 14.68
N PRO A 302 1.52 3.41 14.12
CA PRO A 302 0.54 2.39 14.47
C PRO A 302 1.00 1.02 13.99
N PRO A 303 0.58 -0.08 14.63
CA PRO A 303 0.77 -1.41 14.09
C PRO A 303 0.14 -1.55 12.70
N PHE A 304 0.82 -2.20 11.76
CA PHE A 304 0.33 -2.37 10.39
C PHE A 304 0.94 -3.59 9.71
N TRP A 305 0.29 -4.03 8.63
CA TRP A 305 0.78 -5.06 7.70
C TRP A 305 0.58 -4.66 6.26
N ILE A 306 1.51 -5.07 5.41
CA ILE A 306 1.41 -5.06 3.95
C ILE A 306 1.39 -6.52 3.47
N ASP A 307 0.42 -6.84 2.61
CA ASP A 307 0.26 -8.15 1.97
C ASP A 307 1.18 -8.21 0.73
N MET A 308 2.36 -8.80 0.88
CA MET A 308 3.35 -8.91 -0.18
C MET A 308 2.91 -9.82 -1.34
N PRO A 309 2.26 -10.98 -1.11
CA PRO A 309 1.65 -11.77 -2.18
C PRO A 309 0.71 -10.97 -3.05
N LYS A 310 -0.19 -10.19 -2.43
CA LYS A 310 -1.13 -9.35 -3.17
C LYS A 310 -0.43 -8.21 -3.92
N LEU A 311 0.59 -7.60 -3.32
CA LEU A 311 1.40 -6.59 -3.99
C LEU A 311 2.09 -7.17 -5.22
N PHE A 312 2.66 -8.38 -5.11
CA PHE A 312 3.30 -9.08 -6.21
C PHE A 312 2.30 -9.44 -7.32
N GLU A 313 1.14 -9.96 -6.96
CA GLU A 313 0.05 -10.27 -7.90
C GLU A 313 -0.34 -9.03 -8.73
N LEU A 314 -0.57 -7.88 -8.06
CA LEU A 314 -0.89 -6.63 -8.76
C LEU A 314 0.26 -6.11 -9.62
N TYR A 315 1.50 -6.31 -9.21
CA TYR A 315 2.69 -5.99 -10.00
C TYR A 315 2.73 -6.83 -11.29
N VAL A 316 2.50 -8.13 -11.19
CA VAL A 316 2.40 -9.03 -12.36
C VAL A 316 1.24 -8.61 -13.26
N TYR A 317 0.09 -8.22 -12.69
CA TYR A 317 -1.04 -7.71 -13.46
C TYR A 317 -0.67 -6.52 -14.35
N VAL A 318 0.06 -5.57 -13.80
CA VAL A 318 0.56 -4.42 -14.57
C VAL A 318 1.46 -4.88 -15.73
N LYS A 319 2.40 -5.78 -15.46
CA LYS A 319 3.30 -6.30 -16.50
C LYS A 319 2.57 -7.06 -17.61
N LEU A 320 1.57 -7.84 -17.25
CA LEU A 320 0.71 -8.50 -18.24
C LEU A 320 -0.08 -7.48 -19.07
N GLN A 321 -0.61 -6.41 -18.45
CA GLN A 321 -1.32 -5.36 -19.18
C GLN A 321 -0.39 -4.53 -20.09
N GLU A 322 0.86 -4.31 -19.68
CA GLU A 322 1.87 -3.65 -20.50
C GLU A 322 2.18 -4.45 -21.77
N GLN A 323 2.26 -5.78 -21.66
CA GLN A 323 2.58 -6.66 -22.79
C GLN A 323 1.39 -6.93 -23.70
N PHE A 324 0.19 -7.15 -23.16
CA PHE A 324 -0.98 -7.65 -23.92
C PHE A 324 -2.14 -6.66 -24.04
N GLY A 325 -2.10 -5.55 -23.31
CA GLY A 325 -3.21 -4.62 -23.20
C GLY A 325 -4.25 -5.05 -22.15
N ARG A 326 -5.06 -4.09 -21.73
CA ARG A 326 -6.02 -4.28 -20.61
C ARG A 326 -7.15 -5.24 -20.93
N GLU A 327 -7.59 -5.30 -22.19
CA GLU A 327 -8.73 -6.12 -22.59
C GLU A 327 -8.39 -7.61 -22.68
N ALA A 328 -7.11 -7.94 -22.90
CA ALA A 328 -6.64 -9.31 -23.03
C ALA A 328 -6.50 -10.02 -21.67
N VAL A 329 -6.40 -9.29 -20.56
CA VAL A 329 -6.13 -9.85 -19.24
C VAL A 329 -7.33 -9.64 -18.31
N THR A 330 -8.00 -10.73 -17.96
CA THR A 330 -9.08 -10.72 -16.96
C THR A 330 -8.47 -10.99 -15.59
N TYR A 331 -8.68 -10.08 -14.64
CA TYR A 331 -8.24 -10.17 -13.26
C TYR A 331 -9.35 -10.73 -12.36
N HIS A 332 -9.02 -11.66 -11.48
CA HIS A 332 -9.94 -12.28 -10.50
C HIS A 332 -11.21 -12.87 -11.12
N LEU A 333 -11.05 -13.86 -12.01
CA LEU A 333 -12.22 -14.60 -12.49
C LEU A 333 -12.72 -15.55 -11.40
N THR A 334 -13.89 -15.25 -10.84
CA THR A 334 -14.55 -16.10 -9.85
C THR A 334 -15.41 -17.15 -10.53
N ALA A 335 -15.19 -18.43 -10.20
CA ALA A 335 -16.00 -19.55 -10.63
C ALA A 335 -16.30 -20.44 -9.43
N ASP A 336 -17.59 -20.64 -9.10
CA ASP A 336 -18.07 -21.30 -7.89
C ASP A 336 -17.42 -20.71 -6.62
N TYR A 337 -16.67 -21.50 -5.90
CA TYR A 337 -15.95 -21.06 -4.68
C TYR A 337 -14.47 -20.80 -4.92
N THR A 338 -14.04 -20.78 -6.19
CA THR A 338 -12.65 -20.55 -6.58
C THR A 338 -12.49 -19.24 -7.31
N GLU A 339 -11.33 -18.63 -7.16
CA GLU A 339 -10.94 -17.39 -7.81
C GLU A 339 -9.54 -17.61 -8.35
N LEU A 340 -9.38 -17.46 -9.64
CA LEU A 340 -8.08 -17.52 -10.30
C LEU A 340 -7.52 -16.11 -10.46
N ASP A 341 -6.20 -15.97 -10.42
CA ASP A 341 -5.55 -14.66 -10.46
C ASP A 341 -5.78 -14.01 -11.82
N PHE A 342 -5.38 -14.65 -12.91
CA PHE A 342 -5.53 -14.07 -14.24
C PHE A 342 -5.97 -15.09 -15.29
N LEU A 343 -6.72 -14.57 -16.24
CA LEU A 343 -7.03 -15.26 -17.50
C LEU A 343 -6.52 -14.41 -18.66
N LEU A 344 -5.58 -14.93 -19.42
CA LEU A 344 -5.09 -14.30 -20.65
C LEU A 344 -5.87 -14.86 -21.84
N ASN A 345 -6.45 -13.97 -22.65
CA ASN A 345 -7.20 -14.30 -23.85
C ASN A 345 -6.77 -13.41 -25.02
N THR A 346 -5.85 -13.89 -25.81
CA THR A 346 -5.41 -13.24 -27.05
C THR A 346 -5.71 -14.16 -28.26
N PRO A 347 -5.62 -13.67 -29.50
CA PRO A 347 -5.76 -14.53 -30.66
C PRO A 347 -4.76 -15.68 -30.75
N THR A 348 -3.56 -15.49 -30.19
CA THR A 348 -2.44 -16.43 -30.27
C THR A 348 -2.21 -17.21 -28.99
N GLN A 349 -2.63 -16.69 -27.83
CA GLN A 349 -2.35 -17.28 -26.53
C GLN A 349 -3.61 -17.24 -25.65
N LYS A 350 -3.93 -18.38 -25.09
CA LYS A 350 -5.06 -18.56 -24.18
C LYS A 350 -4.62 -19.41 -23.00
N MET A 351 -4.52 -18.78 -21.81
CA MET A 351 -3.98 -19.46 -20.64
C MET A 351 -4.56 -18.98 -19.33
N VAL A 352 -4.50 -19.83 -18.33
CA VAL A 352 -4.72 -19.51 -16.93
C VAL A 352 -3.38 -19.21 -16.30
N ILE A 353 -3.28 -18.07 -15.60
CA ILE A 353 -2.06 -17.62 -14.95
C ILE A 353 -2.32 -17.51 -13.46
N ASP A 354 -1.42 -18.06 -12.65
CA ASP A 354 -1.44 -18.03 -11.19
C ASP A 354 -0.11 -17.49 -10.66
N THR A 355 -0.15 -16.60 -9.69
CA THR A 355 1.05 -15.98 -9.14
C THR A 355 1.44 -16.60 -7.83
N LYS A 356 2.72 -16.85 -7.63
CA LYS A 356 3.26 -17.42 -6.41
C LYS A 356 4.43 -16.60 -5.91
N TYR A 357 4.24 -15.87 -4.84
CA TYR A 357 5.30 -15.09 -4.19
C TYR A 357 6.26 -16.02 -3.44
N LYS A 358 6.96 -16.88 -4.21
CA LYS A 358 7.86 -17.94 -3.73
C LYS A 358 9.18 -17.92 -4.49
N PRO A 359 10.19 -17.13 -4.06
CA PRO A 359 11.46 -16.99 -4.80
C PRO A 359 12.27 -18.28 -4.92
N HIS A 360 12.04 -19.26 -4.04
CA HIS A 360 12.73 -20.56 -4.12
C HIS A 360 12.41 -21.36 -5.40
N TYR A 361 11.38 -20.97 -6.17
CA TYR A 361 11.08 -21.59 -7.46
C TYR A 361 12.13 -21.28 -8.54
N GLN A 362 12.94 -20.24 -8.34
CA GLN A 362 14.03 -19.94 -9.26
C GLN A 362 15.10 -21.08 -9.30
N SER A 363 15.41 -21.66 -8.15
CA SER A 363 16.43 -22.71 -8.02
C SER A 363 15.86 -24.12 -7.77
N GLY A 364 14.55 -24.24 -7.63
CA GLY A 364 13.88 -25.47 -7.21
C GLY A 364 12.74 -25.94 -8.10
N LYS A 365 12.14 -27.07 -7.72
CA LYS A 365 10.92 -27.59 -8.32
C LYS A 365 9.72 -26.79 -7.77
N ILE A 366 8.73 -26.57 -8.65
CA ILE A 366 7.44 -26.01 -8.24
C ILE A 366 6.71 -27.01 -7.33
N ASP A 367 6.05 -26.51 -6.31
CA ASP A 367 5.24 -27.33 -5.41
C ASP A 367 4.09 -28.01 -6.18
N ILE A 368 3.92 -29.30 -5.98
CA ILE A 368 2.86 -30.10 -6.61
C ILE A 368 1.46 -29.52 -6.30
N ALA A 369 1.31 -28.92 -5.11
CA ALA A 369 0.05 -28.27 -4.72
C ALA A 369 -0.30 -27.09 -5.63
N ASP A 370 0.68 -26.27 -6.02
CA ASP A 370 0.48 -25.11 -6.90
C ASP A 370 0.19 -25.57 -8.35
N ILE A 371 0.89 -26.61 -8.82
CA ILE A 371 0.60 -27.23 -10.12
C ILE A 371 -0.83 -27.75 -10.16
N ARG A 372 -1.27 -28.48 -9.12
CA ARG A 372 -2.64 -28.97 -9.00
C ARG A 372 -3.67 -27.85 -8.98
N GLN A 373 -3.38 -26.76 -8.30
CA GLN A 373 -4.25 -25.61 -8.20
C GLN A 373 -4.49 -24.96 -9.57
N VAL A 374 -3.42 -24.58 -10.29
CA VAL A 374 -3.53 -23.93 -11.60
C VAL A 374 -4.15 -24.87 -12.63
N SER A 375 -3.83 -26.18 -12.57
CA SER A 375 -4.41 -27.20 -13.45
C SER A 375 -5.91 -27.38 -13.18
N ALA A 376 -6.37 -27.29 -11.92
CA ALA A 376 -7.79 -27.33 -11.58
C ALA A 376 -8.53 -26.11 -12.12
N TYR A 377 -7.95 -24.91 -12.03
CA TYR A 377 -8.52 -23.69 -12.60
C TYR A 377 -8.73 -23.81 -14.12
N ALA A 378 -7.77 -24.40 -14.84
CA ALA A 378 -7.86 -24.63 -16.27
C ALA A 378 -8.92 -25.65 -16.67
N ARG A 379 -9.62 -26.30 -15.73
CA ARG A 379 -10.73 -27.26 -15.99
C ARG A 379 -12.10 -26.67 -15.68
N LEU A 380 -12.19 -25.43 -15.23
CA LEU A 380 -13.46 -24.76 -14.95
C LEU A 380 -14.20 -24.44 -16.26
N GLU A 381 -15.47 -24.85 -16.37
CA GLU A 381 -16.32 -24.58 -17.53
C GLU A 381 -16.34 -23.11 -17.92
N LYS A 382 -16.46 -22.23 -16.91
CA LYS A 382 -16.46 -20.78 -17.09
C LYS A 382 -15.17 -20.25 -17.73
N VAL A 383 -14.03 -20.93 -17.54
CA VAL A 383 -12.76 -20.58 -18.19
C VAL A 383 -12.81 -20.94 -19.66
N TYR A 384 -13.32 -22.13 -20.01
CA TYR A 384 -13.53 -22.54 -21.38
C TYR A 384 -14.46 -21.59 -22.13
N GLU A 385 -15.60 -21.24 -21.53
CA GLU A 385 -16.54 -20.26 -22.09
C GLU A 385 -15.87 -18.90 -22.36
N LYS A 386 -15.14 -18.37 -21.37
CA LYS A 386 -14.46 -17.07 -21.49
C LYS A 386 -13.36 -17.07 -22.56
N LEU A 387 -12.63 -18.17 -22.70
CA LEU A 387 -11.59 -18.33 -23.73
C LEU A 387 -12.15 -18.69 -25.10
N GLY A 388 -13.42 -19.10 -25.20
CA GLY A 388 -14.01 -19.60 -26.43
C GLY A 388 -13.29 -20.85 -26.93
N ILE A 389 -12.95 -21.78 -26.02
CA ILE A 389 -12.29 -23.06 -26.29
C ILE A 389 -13.27 -24.19 -25.97
N THR A 390 -13.35 -25.22 -26.82
CA THR A 390 -14.27 -26.35 -26.58
C THR A 390 -13.55 -27.68 -26.36
N ASN A 391 -12.45 -27.96 -27.08
CA ASN A 391 -11.83 -29.29 -27.12
C ASN A 391 -10.31 -29.31 -26.98
N SER A 392 -9.64 -28.21 -26.63
CA SER A 392 -8.18 -28.17 -26.43
C SER A 392 -7.82 -27.99 -24.97
N LEU A 393 -6.64 -28.46 -24.61
CA LEU A 393 -6.07 -28.19 -23.31
C LEU A 393 -5.73 -26.70 -23.19
N ILE A 394 -6.05 -26.12 -22.06
CA ILE A 394 -5.70 -24.72 -21.72
C ILE A 394 -4.34 -24.71 -21.09
N ASP A 395 -3.48 -23.82 -21.55
CA ASP A 395 -2.16 -23.61 -20.97
C ASP A 395 -2.28 -23.04 -19.55
N CYS A 396 -1.43 -23.51 -18.66
CA CYS A 396 -1.32 -23.08 -17.28
C CYS A 396 0.05 -22.46 -17.07
N LEU A 397 0.11 -21.25 -16.49
CA LEU A 397 1.35 -20.56 -16.22
C LEU A 397 1.44 -20.19 -14.75
N ILE A 398 2.57 -20.52 -14.10
CA ILE A 398 2.89 -20.10 -12.74
C ILE A 398 3.98 -19.03 -12.82
N ILE A 399 3.69 -17.81 -12.33
CA ILE A 399 4.64 -16.70 -12.30
C ILE A 399 5.17 -16.53 -10.88
N TYR A 400 6.48 -16.44 -10.73
CA TYR A 400 7.16 -16.29 -9.44
C TYR A 400 8.26 -15.21 -9.48
N PRO A 401 8.63 -14.60 -8.33
CA PRO A 401 9.62 -13.54 -8.30
C PRO A 401 11.04 -14.06 -8.55
N SER A 402 11.82 -13.27 -9.30
CA SER A 402 13.24 -13.45 -9.54
C SER A 402 14.03 -12.21 -9.12
N PHE A 403 15.29 -12.41 -8.73
CA PHE A 403 16.23 -11.34 -8.41
C PHE A 403 17.14 -11.00 -9.62
N GLU A 404 16.99 -11.72 -10.71
CA GLU A 404 17.71 -11.44 -11.94
C GLU A 404 17.01 -10.33 -12.73
N HIS A 405 17.80 -9.37 -13.23
CA HIS A 405 17.27 -8.31 -14.07
C HIS A 405 16.98 -8.85 -15.48
N THR A 406 15.78 -9.35 -15.67
CA THR A 406 15.28 -9.79 -16.96
C THR A 406 14.06 -8.96 -17.36
N GLN A 407 13.95 -8.62 -18.65
CA GLN A 407 12.73 -8.01 -19.17
C GLN A 407 11.61 -9.05 -19.16
N PHE A 408 10.44 -8.67 -18.68
CA PHE A 408 9.28 -9.57 -18.65
C PHE A 408 8.81 -9.86 -20.08
N ASN A 409 8.82 -11.14 -20.45
CA ASN A 409 8.25 -11.63 -21.69
C ASN A 409 7.65 -13.02 -21.47
N ILE A 410 6.36 -13.18 -21.73
CA ILE A 410 5.65 -14.45 -21.51
C ILE A 410 6.16 -15.60 -22.42
N GLU A 411 6.84 -15.26 -23.54
CA GLU A 411 7.42 -16.27 -24.41
C GLU A 411 8.64 -16.97 -23.80
N ASP A 412 9.26 -16.37 -22.78
CA ASP A 412 10.42 -16.96 -22.08
C ASP A 412 10.00 -18.00 -21.02
N ARG A 413 8.71 -18.40 -21.02
CA ARG A 413 8.19 -19.42 -20.14
C ARG A 413 8.82 -20.79 -20.39
N GLU A 414 9.13 -21.49 -19.33
CA GLU A 414 9.70 -22.84 -19.35
C GLU A 414 8.62 -23.87 -19.06
N GLU A 415 8.64 -25.00 -19.79
CA GLU A 415 7.72 -26.12 -19.52
C GLU A 415 8.12 -26.82 -18.21
N VAL A 416 7.13 -27.13 -17.39
CA VAL A 416 7.33 -27.89 -16.16
C VAL A 416 7.41 -29.38 -16.53
N SER A 417 8.57 -30.00 -16.31
CA SER A 417 8.78 -31.42 -16.63
C SER A 417 7.70 -32.31 -16.00
N GLU A 418 7.29 -33.37 -16.73
CA GLU A 418 6.24 -34.32 -16.35
C GLU A 418 4.79 -33.81 -16.47
N TYR A 419 4.56 -32.54 -16.82
CA TYR A 419 3.22 -31.96 -16.96
C TYR A 419 3.02 -31.38 -18.36
N ARG A 420 1.91 -31.71 -19.00
CA ARG A 420 1.52 -31.12 -20.29
C ARG A 420 0.83 -29.78 -20.11
N ASN A 421 1.20 -28.79 -20.91
CA ASN A 421 0.59 -27.45 -20.90
C ASN A 421 0.69 -26.75 -19.54
N VAL A 422 1.73 -27.06 -18.76
CA VAL A 422 2.07 -26.35 -17.52
C VAL A 422 3.44 -25.71 -17.66
N TYR A 423 3.47 -24.42 -17.46
CA TYR A 423 4.66 -23.59 -17.63
C TYR A 423 4.97 -22.82 -16.35
N LYS A 424 6.22 -22.44 -16.21
CA LYS A 424 6.70 -21.52 -15.16
C LYS A 424 7.42 -20.34 -15.81
N LEU A 425 7.34 -19.18 -15.18
CA LEU A 425 8.02 -17.98 -15.63
C LEU A 425 8.46 -17.18 -14.42
N SER A 426 9.71 -16.75 -14.41
CA SER A 426 10.21 -15.80 -13.42
C SER A 426 9.97 -14.36 -13.86
N ILE A 427 9.67 -13.50 -12.88
CA ILE A 427 9.58 -12.06 -13.11
C ILE A 427 10.53 -11.31 -12.18
N SER A 428 11.32 -10.40 -12.75
CA SER A 428 12.24 -9.55 -12.00
C SER A 428 11.45 -8.65 -11.04
N VAL A 429 11.76 -8.71 -9.75
CA VAL A 429 11.24 -7.78 -8.75
C VAL A 429 12.25 -6.66 -8.50
N PRO A 430 11.80 -5.41 -8.31
CA PRO A 430 12.70 -4.31 -7.98
C PRO A 430 13.44 -4.57 -6.67
N LEU A 431 14.74 -4.33 -6.65
CA LEU A 431 15.58 -4.46 -5.47
C LEU A 431 16.08 -3.08 -5.04
N ILE A 432 16.21 -2.89 -3.74
CA ILE A 432 16.94 -1.75 -3.19
C ILE A 432 18.42 -2.06 -3.43
N ASN A 433 19.05 -1.28 -4.31
CA ASN A 433 20.49 -1.39 -4.51
C ASN A 433 21.20 -1.03 -3.20
N SER A 434 21.82 -2.01 -2.57
CA SER A 434 22.80 -1.72 -1.52
C SER A 434 23.95 -0.97 -2.17
N GLN A 435 24.01 0.35 -1.93
CA GLN A 435 25.16 1.18 -2.26
C GLN A 435 26.39 0.74 -1.47
#